data_72233c326a2b61d9a5fed751b0229080
#
_entry.id   72233c326a2b61d9a5fed751b0229080
#
_cell.length_a   1.000
_cell.length_b   1.000
_cell.length_c   1.000
_cell.angle_alpha   90.00
_cell.angle_beta   90.00
_cell.angle_gamma   90.00
#
_symmetry.space_group_name_H-M   'P 1'
#
loop_
_entity.id
_entity.type
_entity.pdbx_description
1 polymer ?
#
loop_
_entity_poly.entity_id
_entity_poly.type
_entity_poly.pdbx_seq_one_letter_code
_entity_poly.pdbx_strand_id
1 'polypeptide(L)'
;MQDLRKIFRYARPYRRDLFAAVGLIFIECIFEMVIPVLMSTLVDDGVPTHNMTVIFRQGGLMILCAVLALITGLLYARYAARFANGFAAELRMAEYAAVQKFDFANLDRFSDASLVTRMTTDVTVMLNAVNAGLRPLVRSPVMLCMGLAMACVLSPRLTIVFLVTTPILAAVLAWIVTKVGPLYGRQQSAVDHLNGRIQESLTAIRAIKAFVRGDYENAQFDTVNTELSDASTETFRYAVLNLPAFQAVMYTAIVCILWFGGNYILVGTMSVGQLTAFLSYVLQVLNSVMMFSGVFLQMSRSLASARRIREVLTETPDLANAAAPVDTIPDGQIDFDHVSFKYNAKAEKNALSDITLHIPAGATVGIIGGTGAAKTTLVQLIPRLYDATEGTVRVGGRDVRGYDVNALRDAVGIVLQKNLLFSGTIRDNLKWGNPDATDDDLWAACRAARADEFLSRMPDGLDTDLGQGGCNVSGGQKQRLCIARTLLKHPKVLIFDDSTSAVDTATESGIRHALAGLGSVTKLIIAQRITSVQSADLIVILDDGRLHAVGTHDELLAKDTIYQEIYHSQMKGGDADGEAIRR
;
A
#
# COMPACT_ATOMS: atom_id res chain seq x y z
N MET A 1 -6.47 -0.53 20.06
CA MET A 1 -6.91 0.84 20.37
C MET A 1 -5.79 1.90 20.26
N GLN A 2 -4.57 1.62 20.68
CA GLN A 2 -3.44 2.57 20.50
C GLN A 2 -3.15 2.90 19.03
N ASP A 3 -3.33 1.95 18.14
CA ASP A 3 -3.09 2.11 16.71
C ASP A 3 -4.07 3.07 16.06
N LEU A 4 -5.36 2.93 16.37
CA LEU A 4 -6.40 3.84 15.90
C LEU A 4 -6.15 5.27 16.38
N ARG A 5 -5.73 5.45 17.65
CA ARG A 5 -5.44 6.80 18.18
C ARG A 5 -4.31 7.50 17.43
N LYS A 6 -3.28 6.77 16.98
CA LYS A 6 -2.19 7.34 16.18
C LYS A 6 -2.68 7.74 14.79
N ILE A 7 -3.50 6.91 14.15
CA ILE A 7 -4.05 7.14 12.81
C ILE A 7 -5.05 8.30 12.84
N PHE A 8 -5.95 8.36 13.84
CA PHE A 8 -6.91 9.47 13.98
C PHE A 8 -6.25 10.83 14.26
N ARG A 9 -4.94 10.89 14.51
CA ARG A 9 -4.20 12.15 14.53
C ARG A 9 -4.27 12.88 13.18
N TYR A 10 -4.31 12.15 12.09
CA TYR A 10 -4.42 12.70 10.72
C TYR A 10 -5.83 13.23 10.42
N ALA A 11 -6.83 12.92 11.25
CA ALA A 11 -8.17 13.51 11.16
C ALA A 11 -8.28 14.93 11.76
N ARG A 12 -7.23 15.44 12.44
CA ARG A 12 -7.25 16.74 13.13
C ARG A 12 -7.65 17.93 12.25
N PRO A 13 -7.23 18.07 10.99
CA PRO A 13 -7.65 19.18 10.14
C PRO A 13 -9.17 19.24 9.96
N TYR A 14 -9.84 18.09 9.93
CA TYR A 14 -11.28 17.95 9.65
C TYR A 14 -12.13 17.78 10.91
N ARG A 15 -11.60 18.06 12.11
CA ARG A 15 -12.35 17.91 13.37
C ARG A 15 -13.63 18.75 13.44
N ARG A 16 -13.64 19.91 12.77
CA ARG A 16 -14.83 20.78 12.70
C ARG A 16 -15.97 20.09 11.95
N ASP A 17 -15.67 19.42 10.84
CA ASP A 17 -16.63 18.65 10.07
C ASP A 17 -17.16 17.46 10.87
N LEU A 18 -16.29 16.79 11.65
CA LEU A 18 -16.70 15.70 12.55
C LEU A 18 -17.68 16.20 13.62
N PHE A 19 -17.37 17.30 14.32
CA PHE A 19 -18.24 17.85 15.34
C PHE A 19 -19.57 18.36 14.75
N ALA A 20 -19.52 18.98 13.56
CA ALA A 20 -20.73 19.38 12.84
C ALA A 20 -21.60 18.16 12.48
N ALA A 21 -20.99 17.08 11.96
CA ALA A 21 -21.69 15.85 11.64
C ALA A 21 -22.34 15.23 12.89
N VAL A 22 -21.61 15.10 14.01
CA VAL A 22 -22.13 14.58 15.27
C VAL A 22 -23.28 15.44 15.80
N GLY A 23 -23.12 16.77 15.80
CA GLY A 23 -24.18 17.69 16.23
C GLY A 23 -25.45 17.59 15.37
N LEU A 24 -25.29 17.45 14.06
CA LEU A 24 -26.42 17.29 13.13
C LEU A 24 -27.18 15.97 13.35
N ILE A 25 -26.47 14.87 13.65
CA ILE A 25 -27.13 13.60 14.05
C ILE A 25 -27.97 13.80 15.31
N PHE A 26 -27.41 14.51 16.30
CA PHE A 26 -28.12 14.78 17.55
C PHE A 26 -29.41 15.58 17.31
N ILE A 27 -29.34 16.63 16.49
CA ILE A 27 -30.49 17.44 16.11
C ILE A 27 -31.51 16.62 15.30
N GLU A 28 -31.05 15.81 14.34
CA GLU A 28 -31.90 14.87 13.59
C GLU A 28 -32.68 13.94 14.54
N CYS A 29 -31.99 13.34 15.52
CA CYS A 29 -32.61 12.46 16.52
C CYS A 29 -33.69 13.19 17.35
N ILE A 30 -33.48 14.46 17.71
CA ILE A 30 -34.48 15.25 18.42
C ILE A 30 -35.76 15.39 17.58
N PHE A 31 -35.65 15.80 16.32
CA PHE A 31 -36.82 15.94 15.44
C PHE A 31 -37.57 14.63 15.26
N GLU A 32 -36.85 13.51 15.09
CA GLU A 32 -37.48 12.18 14.99
C GLU A 32 -38.17 11.75 16.29
N MET A 33 -37.64 12.12 17.46
CA MET A 33 -38.24 11.80 18.75
C MET A 33 -39.50 12.63 19.06
N VAL A 34 -39.62 13.81 18.49
CA VAL A 34 -40.80 14.69 18.66
C VAL A 34 -42.01 14.18 17.87
N ILE A 35 -41.80 13.53 16.73
CA ILE A 35 -42.90 13.08 15.85
C ILE A 35 -43.90 12.16 16.55
N PRO A 36 -43.48 11.10 17.33
CA PRO A 36 -44.44 10.26 18.05
C PRO A 36 -45.25 10.99 19.12
N VAL A 37 -44.68 12.03 19.76
CA VAL A 37 -45.41 12.86 20.74
C VAL A 37 -46.51 13.68 20.03
N LEU A 38 -46.17 14.30 18.90
CA LEU A 38 -47.20 15.06 18.12
C LEU A 38 -48.29 14.13 17.60
N MET A 39 -47.89 12.89 17.20
CA MET A 39 -48.88 11.85 16.82
C MET A 39 -49.80 11.46 17.98
N SER A 40 -49.27 11.32 19.20
CA SER A 40 -50.08 11.06 20.37
C SER A 40 -51.15 12.14 20.60
N THR A 41 -50.72 13.40 20.58
CA THR A 41 -51.64 14.54 20.75
C THR A 41 -52.70 14.61 19.62
N LEU A 42 -52.28 14.29 18.37
CA LEU A 42 -53.22 14.25 17.25
C LEU A 42 -54.30 13.18 17.44
N VAL A 43 -53.89 11.99 17.90
CA VAL A 43 -54.79 10.86 18.12
C VAL A 43 -55.70 11.06 19.34
N ASP A 44 -55.19 11.65 20.43
CA ASP A 44 -55.93 11.81 21.68
C ASP A 44 -56.85 13.03 21.71
N ASP A 45 -56.40 14.15 21.17
CA ASP A 45 -57.14 15.41 21.24
C ASP A 45 -57.82 15.78 19.92
N GLY A 46 -57.24 15.41 18.78
CA GLY A 46 -57.74 15.79 17.44
C GLY A 46 -58.88 14.89 16.97
N VAL A 47 -58.66 13.56 16.99
CA VAL A 47 -59.60 12.60 16.42
C VAL A 47 -60.91 12.50 17.21
N PRO A 48 -60.90 12.30 18.56
CA PRO A 48 -62.14 12.13 19.33
C PRO A 48 -63.01 13.37 19.41
N THR A 49 -62.38 14.56 19.36
CA THR A 49 -63.08 15.83 19.41
C THR A 49 -63.51 16.35 18.03
N HIS A 50 -63.21 15.65 16.95
CA HIS A 50 -63.39 16.08 15.56
C HIS A 50 -62.79 17.46 15.29
N ASN A 51 -61.76 17.90 16.01
CA ASN A 51 -61.16 19.21 15.93
C ASN A 51 -60.14 19.28 14.80
N MET A 52 -60.58 19.71 13.61
CA MET A 52 -59.73 19.83 12.45
C MET A 52 -58.55 20.79 12.66
N THR A 53 -58.70 21.81 13.52
CA THR A 53 -57.61 22.75 13.82
C THR A 53 -56.44 22.07 14.51
N VAL A 54 -56.72 21.17 15.47
CA VAL A 54 -55.68 20.36 16.16
C VAL A 54 -55.02 19.40 15.17
N ILE A 55 -55.82 18.73 14.32
CA ILE A 55 -55.31 17.80 13.33
C ILE A 55 -54.35 18.51 12.34
N PHE A 56 -54.77 19.63 11.76
CA PHE A 56 -53.93 20.40 10.82
C PHE A 56 -52.66 20.97 11.50
N ARG A 57 -52.78 21.46 12.74
CA ARG A 57 -51.66 21.99 13.50
C ARG A 57 -50.62 20.91 13.81
N GLN A 58 -51.04 19.77 14.37
CA GLN A 58 -50.12 18.68 14.75
C GLN A 58 -49.54 18.00 13.50
N GLY A 59 -50.38 17.74 12.48
CA GLY A 59 -49.91 17.21 11.20
C GLY A 59 -48.91 18.14 10.49
N GLY A 60 -49.15 19.44 10.51
CA GLY A 60 -48.23 20.44 9.98
C GLY A 60 -46.89 20.46 10.73
N LEU A 61 -46.91 20.34 12.09
CA LEU A 61 -45.71 20.25 12.90
C LEU A 61 -44.92 18.94 12.64
N MET A 62 -45.63 17.80 12.47
CA MET A 62 -45.00 16.55 12.09
C MET A 62 -44.28 16.62 10.76
N ILE A 63 -44.94 17.24 9.74
CA ILE A 63 -44.31 17.48 8.43
C ILE A 63 -43.07 18.38 8.58
N LEU A 64 -43.19 19.44 9.37
CA LEU A 64 -42.07 20.36 9.62
C LEU A 64 -40.90 19.62 10.27
N CYS A 65 -41.15 18.81 11.31
CA CYS A 65 -40.12 17.99 11.94
C CYS A 65 -39.49 17.01 10.96
N ALA A 66 -40.28 16.33 10.11
CA ALA A 66 -39.78 15.44 9.09
C ALA A 66 -38.89 16.16 8.05
N VAL A 67 -39.28 17.33 7.60
CA VAL A 67 -38.48 18.17 6.69
C VAL A 67 -37.19 18.63 7.36
N LEU A 68 -37.23 19.04 8.61
CA LEU A 68 -36.04 19.45 9.36
C LEU A 68 -35.11 18.25 9.60
N ALA A 69 -35.64 17.07 9.90
CA ALA A 69 -34.86 15.83 10.01
C ALA A 69 -34.20 15.48 8.65
N LEU A 70 -34.90 15.63 7.54
CA LEU A 70 -34.34 15.44 6.19
C LEU A 70 -33.19 16.41 5.92
N ILE A 71 -33.37 17.70 6.19
CA ILE A 71 -32.35 18.73 5.98
C ILE A 71 -31.12 18.45 6.84
N THR A 72 -31.30 18.14 8.13
CA THR A 72 -30.18 17.81 9.04
C THR A 72 -29.48 16.53 8.60
N GLY A 73 -30.21 15.52 8.11
CA GLY A 73 -29.66 14.30 7.57
C GLY A 73 -28.83 14.52 6.29
N LEU A 74 -29.28 15.39 5.38
CA LEU A 74 -28.52 15.78 4.18
C LEU A 74 -27.24 16.56 4.54
N LEU A 75 -27.35 17.51 5.47
CA LEU A 75 -26.19 18.27 5.95
C LEU A 75 -25.20 17.34 6.66
N TYR A 76 -25.67 16.41 7.49
CA TYR A 76 -24.86 15.38 8.09
C TYR A 76 -24.06 14.61 7.02
N ALA A 77 -24.74 14.11 5.98
CA ALA A 77 -24.08 13.32 4.93
C ALA A 77 -22.95 14.11 4.25
N ARG A 78 -23.17 15.42 4.02
CA ARG A 78 -22.16 16.32 3.46
C ARG A 78 -20.93 16.47 4.37
N TYR A 79 -21.12 16.73 5.67
CA TYR A 79 -20.01 16.91 6.62
C TYR A 79 -19.31 15.58 6.92
N ALA A 80 -20.05 14.48 7.02
CA ALA A 80 -19.48 13.15 7.20
C ALA A 80 -18.62 12.74 6.00
N ALA A 81 -19.08 12.98 4.76
CA ALA A 81 -18.32 12.73 3.56
C ALA A 81 -17.05 13.58 3.48
N ARG A 82 -17.12 14.88 3.82
CA ARG A 82 -15.95 15.76 3.89
C ARG A 82 -14.93 15.27 4.90
N PHE A 83 -15.38 14.89 6.09
CA PHE A 83 -14.54 14.36 7.14
C PHE A 83 -13.86 13.04 6.69
N ALA A 84 -14.63 12.07 6.18
CA ALA A 84 -14.12 10.77 5.80
C ALA A 84 -13.13 10.85 4.63
N ASN A 85 -13.47 11.60 3.56
CA ASN A 85 -12.59 11.75 2.40
C ASN A 85 -11.36 12.60 2.73
N GLY A 86 -11.50 13.68 3.50
CA GLY A 86 -10.39 14.50 3.95
C GLY A 86 -9.42 13.70 4.82
N PHE A 87 -9.92 12.92 5.78
CA PHE A 87 -9.11 12.02 6.59
C PHE A 87 -8.35 10.99 5.72
N ALA A 88 -9.02 10.38 4.74
CA ALA A 88 -8.39 9.41 3.84
C ALA A 88 -7.32 10.06 2.94
N ALA A 89 -7.53 11.31 2.50
CA ALA A 89 -6.54 12.04 1.71
C ALA A 89 -5.28 12.35 2.53
N GLU A 90 -5.44 12.87 3.76
CA GLU A 90 -4.32 13.12 4.67
C GLU A 90 -3.54 11.84 4.99
N LEU A 91 -4.25 10.73 5.18
CA LEU A 91 -3.63 9.46 5.48
C LEU A 91 -2.77 8.96 4.31
N ARG A 92 -3.29 9.03 3.07
CA ARG A 92 -2.52 8.68 1.86
C ARG A 92 -1.30 9.58 1.67
N MET A 93 -1.46 10.89 1.87
CA MET A 93 -0.33 11.82 1.80
C MET A 93 0.74 11.50 2.83
N ALA A 94 0.34 11.16 4.06
CA ALA A 94 1.28 10.80 5.12
C ALA A 94 2.00 9.48 4.83
N GLU A 95 1.29 8.45 4.32
CA GLU A 95 1.91 7.18 3.92
C GLU A 95 2.88 7.39 2.75
N TYR A 96 2.46 8.14 1.72
CA TYR A 96 3.33 8.45 0.59
C TYR A 96 4.59 9.20 1.02
N ALA A 97 4.44 10.21 1.88
CA ALA A 97 5.56 10.97 2.43
C ALA A 97 6.49 10.10 3.31
N ALA A 98 5.95 9.09 4.00
CA ALA A 98 6.74 8.13 4.76
C ALA A 98 7.54 7.21 3.83
N VAL A 99 6.90 6.65 2.79
CA VAL A 99 7.55 5.77 1.80
C VAL A 99 8.67 6.49 1.04
N GLN A 100 8.50 7.79 0.73
CA GLN A 100 9.55 8.59 0.09
C GLN A 100 10.80 8.78 0.96
N LYS A 101 10.69 8.57 2.27
CA LYS A 101 11.82 8.64 3.21
C LYS A 101 12.48 7.29 3.46
N PHE A 102 11.88 6.20 3.00
CA PHE A 102 12.41 4.86 3.20
C PHE A 102 13.75 4.69 2.48
N ASP A 103 14.64 3.97 3.12
CA ASP A 103 15.84 3.45 2.50
C ASP A 103 15.58 2.07 1.86
N PHE A 104 16.60 1.50 1.21
CA PHE A 104 16.46 0.23 0.53
C PHE A 104 16.14 -0.92 1.51
N ALA A 105 16.70 -0.89 2.72
CA ALA A 105 16.43 -1.92 3.74
C ALA A 105 14.95 -1.89 4.19
N ASN A 106 14.33 -0.71 4.30
CA ASN A 106 12.90 -0.60 4.57
C ASN A 106 12.06 -1.12 3.38
N LEU A 107 12.46 -0.79 2.12
CA LEU A 107 11.76 -1.25 0.91
C LEU A 107 11.83 -2.77 0.74
N ASP A 108 12.95 -3.41 1.11
CA ASP A 108 13.07 -4.86 1.09
C ASP A 108 12.13 -5.57 2.08
N ARG A 109 11.73 -4.89 3.17
CA ARG A 109 10.74 -5.41 4.14
C ARG A 109 9.31 -5.33 3.65
N PHE A 110 9.01 -4.39 2.75
CA PHE A 110 7.70 -4.16 2.18
C PHE A 110 7.73 -4.45 0.68
N SER A 111 6.95 -5.40 0.19
CA SER A 111 6.80 -5.54 -1.26
C SER A 111 6.05 -4.34 -1.85
N ASP A 112 6.40 -3.95 -3.08
CA ASP A 112 5.73 -2.85 -3.81
C ASP A 112 4.21 -3.03 -3.85
N ALA A 113 3.74 -4.24 -4.13
CA ALA A 113 2.31 -4.58 -4.15
C ALA A 113 1.66 -4.37 -2.77
N SER A 114 2.37 -4.67 -1.67
CA SER A 114 1.88 -4.44 -0.31
C SER A 114 1.76 -2.95 0.00
N LEU A 115 2.74 -2.13 -0.39
CA LEU A 115 2.70 -0.67 -0.20
C LEU A 115 1.55 -0.04 -0.99
N VAL A 116 1.36 -0.44 -2.26
CA VAL A 116 0.22 0.01 -3.08
C VAL A 116 -1.11 -0.35 -2.41
N THR A 117 -1.26 -1.60 -1.92
CA THR A 117 -2.48 -2.04 -1.24
C THR A 117 -2.76 -1.24 0.03
N ARG A 118 -1.73 -0.90 0.82
CA ARG A 118 -1.85 -0.10 2.04
C ARG A 118 -2.33 1.32 1.73
N MET A 119 -1.74 1.99 0.75
CA MET A 119 -2.12 3.35 0.34
C MET A 119 -3.47 3.43 -0.40
N THR A 120 -3.96 2.34 -0.98
CA THR A 120 -5.23 2.32 -1.74
C THR A 120 -6.34 1.60 -0.99
N THR A 121 -6.28 0.28 -0.93
CA THR A 121 -7.34 -0.57 -0.37
C THR A 121 -7.51 -0.38 1.13
N ASP A 122 -6.41 -0.38 1.90
CA ASP A 122 -6.49 -0.23 3.36
C ASP A 122 -7.01 1.16 3.77
N VAL A 123 -6.57 2.22 3.10
CA VAL A 123 -7.12 3.56 3.32
C VAL A 123 -8.60 3.64 2.94
N THR A 124 -9.02 2.95 1.86
CA THR A 124 -10.43 2.87 1.46
C THR A 124 -11.27 2.11 2.49
N VAL A 125 -10.74 1.04 3.08
CA VAL A 125 -11.40 0.33 4.18
C VAL A 125 -11.56 1.25 5.40
N MET A 126 -10.55 2.04 5.74
CA MET A 126 -10.64 3.04 6.82
C MET A 126 -11.66 4.14 6.51
N LEU A 127 -11.67 4.66 5.28
CA LEU A 127 -12.66 5.64 4.82
C LEU A 127 -14.08 5.09 4.97
N ASN A 128 -14.33 3.87 4.49
CA ASN A 128 -15.64 3.22 4.56
C ASN A 128 -16.06 2.94 6.00
N ALA A 129 -15.12 2.52 6.86
CA ALA A 129 -15.39 2.31 8.28
C ALA A 129 -15.81 3.61 8.98
N VAL A 130 -15.17 4.73 8.66
CA VAL A 130 -15.54 6.04 9.19
C VAL A 130 -16.88 6.50 8.63
N ASN A 131 -17.07 6.43 7.32
CA ASN A 131 -18.28 6.94 6.66
C ASN A 131 -19.53 6.12 7.03
N ALA A 132 -19.45 4.80 6.98
CA ALA A 132 -20.56 3.91 7.33
C ALA A 132 -20.73 3.73 8.83
N GLY A 133 -19.65 3.82 9.62
CA GLY A 133 -19.66 3.59 11.07
C GLY A 133 -20.06 4.81 11.88
N LEU A 134 -19.77 6.04 11.41
CA LEU A 134 -19.99 7.25 12.22
C LEU A 134 -21.45 7.44 12.60
N ARG A 135 -22.39 7.27 11.66
CA ARG A 135 -23.82 7.44 11.91
C ARG A 135 -24.37 6.44 12.91
N PRO A 136 -24.21 5.12 12.74
CA PRO A 136 -24.68 4.15 13.72
C PRO A 136 -24.01 4.29 15.10
N LEU A 137 -22.73 4.62 15.12
CA LEU A 137 -21.96 4.76 16.37
C LEU A 137 -22.48 5.92 17.25
N VAL A 138 -22.90 7.03 16.63
CA VAL A 138 -23.44 8.20 17.34
C VAL A 138 -24.94 8.10 17.53
N ARG A 139 -25.68 7.78 16.45
CA ARG A 139 -27.15 7.74 16.45
C ARG A 139 -27.71 6.67 17.38
N SER A 140 -27.15 5.46 17.37
CA SER A 140 -27.72 4.34 18.14
C SER A 140 -27.72 4.59 19.65
N PRO A 141 -26.63 5.03 20.30
CA PRO A 141 -26.67 5.38 21.72
C PRO A 141 -27.62 6.55 22.03
N VAL A 142 -27.64 7.57 21.16
CA VAL A 142 -28.53 8.73 21.34
C VAL A 142 -29.99 8.30 21.27
N MET A 143 -30.38 7.53 20.25
CA MET A 143 -31.73 7.01 20.09
C MET A 143 -32.13 6.06 21.23
N LEU A 144 -31.22 5.21 21.71
CA LEU A 144 -31.46 4.33 22.85
C LEU A 144 -31.77 5.14 24.12
N CYS A 145 -30.93 6.13 24.45
CA CYS A 145 -31.09 6.96 25.63
C CYS A 145 -32.37 7.83 25.54
N MET A 146 -32.57 8.51 24.43
CA MET A 146 -33.73 9.38 24.23
C MET A 146 -35.03 8.58 24.15
N GLY A 147 -35.05 7.47 23.41
CA GLY A 147 -36.23 6.61 23.29
C GLY A 147 -36.62 6.00 24.63
N LEU A 148 -35.64 5.56 25.44
CA LEU A 148 -35.90 5.06 26.81
C LEU A 148 -36.42 6.16 27.73
N ALA A 149 -35.84 7.37 27.67
CA ALA A 149 -36.30 8.52 28.44
C ALA A 149 -37.75 8.90 28.08
N MET A 150 -38.07 8.98 26.77
CA MET A 150 -39.43 9.28 26.32
C MET A 150 -40.44 8.18 26.70
N ALA A 151 -40.04 6.91 26.63
CA ALA A 151 -40.86 5.80 27.09
C ALA A 151 -41.16 5.89 28.61
N CYS A 152 -40.15 6.26 29.41
CA CYS A 152 -40.35 6.48 30.86
C CYS A 152 -41.31 7.62 31.17
N VAL A 153 -41.25 8.71 30.37
CA VAL A 153 -42.17 9.86 30.53
C VAL A 153 -43.60 9.49 30.19
N LEU A 154 -43.79 8.69 29.10
CA LEU A 154 -45.14 8.27 28.69
C LEU A 154 -45.77 7.24 29.63
N SER A 155 -45.04 6.21 30.01
CA SER A 155 -45.51 5.17 30.92
C SER A 155 -44.34 4.43 31.58
N PRO A 156 -43.99 4.74 32.84
CA PRO A 156 -42.94 4.02 33.58
C PRO A 156 -43.20 2.52 33.69
N ARG A 157 -44.48 2.11 33.81
CA ARG A 157 -44.86 0.70 33.93
C ARG A 157 -44.63 -0.09 32.65
N LEU A 158 -44.97 0.46 31.49
CA LEU A 158 -44.69 -0.17 30.18
C LEU A 158 -43.22 -0.16 29.82
N THR A 159 -42.45 0.77 30.34
CA THR A 159 -41.00 0.86 30.13
C THR A 159 -40.28 -0.40 30.66
N ILE A 160 -40.86 -1.15 31.60
CA ILE A 160 -40.32 -2.43 32.05
C ILE A 160 -40.19 -3.43 30.89
N VAL A 161 -41.11 -3.40 29.91
CA VAL A 161 -41.02 -4.24 28.71
C VAL A 161 -39.73 -3.93 27.94
N PHE A 162 -39.35 -2.66 27.83
CA PHE A 162 -38.09 -2.26 27.22
C PHE A 162 -36.87 -2.74 28.00
N LEU A 163 -36.88 -2.59 29.31
CA LEU A 163 -35.79 -3.01 30.18
C LEU A 163 -35.54 -4.52 30.11
N VAL A 164 -36.54 -5.30 29.72
CA VAL A 164 -36.45 -6.75 29.55
C VAL A 164 -36.08 -7.10 28.10
N THR A 165 -36.78 -6.54 27.11
CA THR A 165 -36.60 -6.93 25.70
C THR A 165 -35.30 -6.42 25.09
N THR A 166 -34.83 -5.21 25.46
CA THR A 166 -33.59 -4.64 24.94
C THR A 166 -32.35 -5.45 25.34
N PRO A 167 -32.13 -5.82 26.61
CA PRO A 167 -31.02 -6.71 26.99
C PRO A 167 -31.10 -8.10 26.34
N ILE A 168 -32.31 -8.67 26.23
CA ILE A 168 -32.51 -9.96 25.55
C ILE A 168 -32.05 -9.86 24.09
N LEU A 169 -32.51 -8.83 23.39
CA LEU A 169 -32.06 -8.59 22.01
C LEU A 169 -30.55 -8.42 21.93
N ALA A 170 -29.97 -7.58 22.80
CA ALA A 170 -28.52 -7.36 22.84
C ALA A 170 -27.76 -8.66 23.11
N ALA A 171 -28.22 -9.51 24.03
CA ALA A 171 -27.60 -10.79 24.33
C ALA A 171 -27.67 -11.76 23.14
N VAL A 172 -28.83 -11.85 22.47
CA VAL A 172 -29.02 -12.70 21.28
C VAL A 172 -28.13 -12.24 20.15
N LEU A 173 -28.09 -10.94 19.86
CA LEU A 173 -27.23 -10.38 18.82
C LEU A 173 -25.74 -10.58 19.16
N ALA A 174 -25.35 -10.38 20.41
CA ALA A 174 -23.98 -10.62 20.86
C ALA A 174 -23.60 -12.10 20.68
N TRP A 175 -24.50 -13.03 21.03
CA TRP A 175 -24.27 -14.45 20.79
C TRP A 175 -24.10 -14.79 19.32
N ILE A 176 -24.95 -14.26 18.45
CA ILE A 176 -24.81 -14.44 16.98
C ILE A 176 -23.46 -13.89 16.49
N VAL A 177 -23.10 -12.68 16.88
CA VAL A 177 -21.83 -12.03 16.46
C VAL A 177 -20.61 -12.85 16.91
N THR A 178 -20.61 -13.37 18.15
CA THR A 178 -19.50 -14.19 18.64
C THR A 178 -19.36 -15.53 17.92
N LYS A 179 -20.49 -16.10 17.43
CA LYS A 179 -20.47 -17.33 16.63
C LYS A 179 -20.06 -17.07 15.18
N VAL A 180 -20.59 -16.02 14.58
CA VAL A 180 -20.37 -15.70 13.15
C VAL A 180 -18.97 -15.13 12.92
N GLY A 181 -18.39 -14.41 13.86
CA GLY A 181 -17.08 -13.79 13.74
C GLY A 181 -15.96 -14.75 13.30
N PRO A 182 -15.73 -15.88 13.99
CA PRO A 182 -14.74 -16.89 13.58
C PRO A 182 -15.03 -17.52 12.21
N LEU A 183 -16.32 -17.72 11.87
CA LEU A 183 -16.74 -18.30 10.59
C LEU A 183 -16.43 -17.37 9.43
N TYR A 184 -16.62 -16.06 9.59
CA TYR A 184 -16.16 -15.08 8.60
C TYR A 184 -14.64 -15.14 8.39
N GLY A 185 -13.86 -15.43 9.44
CA GLY A 185 -12.42 -15.64 9.33
C GLY A 185 -12.10 -16.85 8.44
N ARG A 186 -12.78 -17.99 8.66
CA ARG A 186 -12.61 -19.19 7.82
C ARG A 186 -13.04 -18.96 6.39
N GLN A 187 -14.18 -18.31 6.18
CA GLN A 187 -14.65 -17.93 4.84
C GLN A 187 -13.63 -17.05 4.12
N GLN A 188 -13.05 -16.07 4.80
CA GLN A 188 -12.02 -15.21 4.23
C GLN A 188 -10.78 -16.01 3.83
N SER A 189 -10.32 -16.94 4.67
CA SER A 189 -9.19 -17.84 4.32
C SER A 189 -9.50 -18.69 3.08
N ALA A 190 -10.73 -19.20 2.95
CA ALA A 190 -11.13 -19.94 1.76
C ALA A 190 -11.17 -19.05 0.49
N VAL A 191 -11.60 -17.78 0.61
CA VAL A 191 -11.51 -16.79 -0.49
C VAL A 191 -10.05 -16.54 -0.87
N ASP A 192 -9.14 -16.43 0.11
CA ASP A 192 -7.73 -16.21 -0.15
C ASP A 192 -7.08 -17.42 -0.84
N HIS A 193 -7.43 -18.66 -0.46
CA HIS A 193 -7.02 -19.88 -1.14
C HIS A 193 -7.53 -19.93 -2.59
N LEU A 194 -8.79 -19.59 -2.81
CA LEU A 194 -9.38 -19.53 -4.16
C LEU A 194 -8.66 -18.50 -5.04
N ASN A 195 -8.44 -17.29 -4.52
CA ASN A 195 -7.72 -16.23 -5.23
C ASN A 195 -6.29 -16.64 -5.57
N GLY A 196 -5.58 -17.28 -4.62
CA GLY A 196 -4.24 -17.82 -4.83
C GLY A 196 -4.23 -18.84 -5.97
N ARG A 197 -5.19 -19.77 -6.00
CA ARG A 197 -5.29 -20.78 -7.04
C ARG A 197 -5.60 -20.18 -8.42
N ILE A 198 -6.52 -19.21 -8.47
CA ILE A 198 -6.83 -18.49 -9.72
C ILE A 198 -5.59 -17.76 -10.24
N GLN A 199 -4.88 -17.04 -9.37
CA GLN A 199 -3.67 -16.29 -9.76
C GLN A 199 -2.58 -17.23 -10.28
N GLU A 200 -2.34 -18.38 -9.61
CA GLU A 200 -1.39 -19.39 -10.04
C GLU A 200 -1.77 -19.94 -11.42
N SER A 201 -3.02 -20.36 -11.61
CA SER A 201 -3.52 -20.92 -12.88
C SER A 201 -3.45 -19.92 -14.02
N LEU A 202 -3.80 -18.64 -13.77
CA LEU A 202 -3.71 -17.59 -14.80
C LEU A 202 -2.26 -17.25 -15.15
N THR A 203 -1.36 -17.23 -14.18
CA THR A 203 0.07 -17.00 -14.43
C THR A 203 0.69 -18.15 -15.21
N ALA A 204 0.30 -19.39 -14.91
CA ALA A 204 0.78 -20.60 -15.56
C ALA A 204 -0.07 -21.05 -16.76
N ILE A 205 -1.04 -20.27 -17.23
CA ILE A 205 -2.04 -20.70 -18.21
C ILE A 205 -1.42 -21.24 -19.51
N ARG A 206 -0.30 -20.66 -19.95
CA ARG A 206 0.43 -21.13 -21.13
C ARG A 206 1.02 -22.53 -20.91
N ALA A 207 1.58 -22.79 -19.73
CA ALA A 207 2.11 -24.10 -19.35
C ALA A 207 0.97 -25.12 -19.23
N ILE A 208 -0.14 -24.78 -18.57
CA ILE A 208 -1.32 -25.66 -18.45
C ILE A 208 -1.83 -26.08 -19.84
N LYS A 209 -1.89 -25.13 -20.79
CA LYS A 209 -2.28 -25.42 -22.18
C LYS A 209 -1.24 -26.27 -22.91
N ALA A 210 0.05 -25.97 -22.75
CA ALA A 210 1.13 -26.70 -23.41
C ALA A 210 1.21 -28.17 -22.94
N PHE A 211 0.96 -28.42 -21.64
CA PHE A 211 0.98 -29.75 -21.06
C PHE A 211 -0.38 -30.46 -21.07
N VAL A 212 -1.41 -29.85 -21.65
CA VAL A 212 -2.79 -30.40 -21.75
C VAL A 212 -3.35 -30.82 -20.39
N ARG A 213 -3.09 -30.00 -19.35
CA ARG A 213 -3.48 -30.29 -17.95
C ARG A 213 -4.73 -29.56 -17.49
N GLY A 214 -5.61 -29.14 -18.41
CA GLY A 214 -6.83 -28.41 -18.07
C GLY A 214 -7.77 -29.15 -17.13
N ASP A 215 -8.00 -30.45 -17.33
CA ASP A 215 -8.89 -31.25 -16.48
C ASP A 215 -8.32 -31.41 -15.04
N TYR A 216 -7.01 -31.56 -14.90
CA TYR A 216 -6.35 -31.58 -13.59
C TYR A 216 -6.56 -30.27 -12.85
N GLU A 217 -6.36 -29.13 -13.54
CA GLU A 217 -6.57 -27.81 -12.94
C GLU A 217 -8.04 -27.55 -12.58
N ASN A 218 -8.98 -28.00 -13.40
CA ASN A 218 -10.40 -27.92 -13.08
C ASN A 218 -10.74 -28.71 -11.80
N ALA A 219 -10.20 -29.90 -11.62
CA ALA A 219 -10.41 -30.69 -10.41
C ALA A 219 -9.81 -30.03 -9.15
N GLN A 220 -8.62 -29.43 -9.28
CA GLN A 220 -8.02 -28.66 -8.20
C GLN A 220 -8.83 -27.41 -7.84
N PHE A 221 -9.31 -26.68 -8.85
CA PHE A 221 -10.16 -25.51 -8.65
C PHE A 221 -11.49 -25.90 -7.97
N ASP A 222 -12.11 -27.00 -8.40
CA ASP A 222 -13.35 -27.50 -7.81
C ASP A 222 -13.21 -27.81 -6.33
N THR A 223 -12.08 -28.37 -5.91
CA THR A 223 -11.76 -28.63 -4.50
C THR A 223 -11.79 -27.35 -3.67
N VAL A 224 -11.06 -26.30 -4.12
CA VAL A 224 -10.98 -25.02 -3.40
C VAL A 224 -12.30 -24.25 -3.48
N ASN A 225 -13.03 -24.36 -4.60
CA ASN A 225 -14.34 -23.75 -4.76
C ASN A 225 -15.39 -24.40 -3.84
N THR A 226 -15.31 -25.71 -3.66
CA THR A 226 -16.17 -26.44 -2.71
C THR A 226 -15.84 -26.03 -1.26
N GLU A 227 -14.56 -25.91 -0.89
CA GLU A 227 -14.14 -25.41 0.42
C GLU A 227 -14.76 -24.03 0.71
N LEU A 228 -14.72 -23.10 -0.27
CA LEU A 228 -15.35 -21.77 -0.13
C LEU A 228 -16.88 -21.88 -0.01
N SER A 229 -17.51 -22.73 -0.80
CA SER A 229 -18.95 -22.95 -0.76
C SER A 229 -19.40 -23.44 0.61
N ASP A 230 -18.69 -24.43 1.17
CA ASP A 230 -18.99 -25.00 2.49
C ASP A 230 -18.76 -23.98 3.62
N ALA A 231 -17.63 -23.28 3.61
CA ALA A 231 -17.33 -22.22 4.55
C ALA A 231 -18.36 -21.08 4.49
N SER A 232 -18.80 -20.71 3.28
CA SER A 232 -19.84 -19.70 3.08
C SER A 232 -21.19 -20.17 3.60
N THR A 233 -21.58 -21.40 3.29
CA THR A 233 -22.85 -22.01 3.73
C THR A 233 -22.90 -22.08 5.26
N GLU A 234 -21.82 -22.53 5.90
CA GLU A 234 -21.74 -22.56 7.37
C GLU A 234 -21.86 -21.15 7.97
N THR A 235 -21.18 -20.17 7.41
CA THR A 235 -21.23 -18.78 7.85
C THR A 235 -22.64 -18.21 7.72
N PHE A 236 -23.27 -18.37 6.57
CA PHE A 236 -24.62 -17.86 6.31
C PHE A 236 -25.68 -18.54 7.15
N ARG A 237 -25.51 -19.81 7.50
CA ARG A 237 -26.44 -20.55 8.37
C ARG A 237 -26.67 -19.83 9.72
N TYR A 238 -25.63 -19.24 10.28
CA TYR A 238 -25.74 -18.46 11.51
C TYR A 238 -26.03 -16.97 11.25
N ALA A 239 -25.47 -16.39 10.20
CA ALA A 239 -25.67 -14.98 9.87
C ALA A 239 -27.15 -14.67 9.54
N VAL A 240 -27.84 -15.58 8.86
CA VAL A 240 -29.27 -15.45 8.52
C VAL A 240 -30.15 -15.37 9.76
N LEU A 241 -29.75 -15.95 10.90
CA LEU A 241 -30.52 -15.90 12.13
C LEU A 241 -30.67 -14.50 12.72
N ASN A 242 -29.81 -13.55 12.29
CA ASN A 242 -29.80 -12.18 12.81
C ASN A 242 -31.15 -11.47 12.63
N LEU A 243 -31.72 -11.50 11.41
CA LEU A 243 -32.99 -10.84 11.12
C LEU A 243 -34.20 -11.53 11.75
N PRO A 244 -34.38 -12.86 11.65
CA PRO A 244 -35.46 -13.56 12.36
C PRO A 244 -35.41 -13.39 13.90
N ALA A 245 -34.23 -13.45 14.50
CA ALA A 245 -34.08 -13.24 15.94
C ALA A 245 -34.49 -11.82 16.35
N PHE A 246 -34.06 -10.82 15.61
CA PHE A 246 -34.50 -9.44 15.79
C PHE A 246 -36.03 -9.31 15.69
N GLN A 247 -36.61 -9.87 14.60
CA GLN A 247 -38.06 -9.81 14.39
C GLN A 247 -38.84 -10.55 15.49
N ALA A 248 -38.36 -11.68 15.94
CA ALA A 248 -39.02 -12.44 17.04
C ALA A 248 -39.07 -11.61 18.32
N VAL A 249 -37.94 -10.98 18.73
CA VAL A 249 -37.92 -10.11 19.92
C VAL A 249 -38.80 -8.88 19.72
N MET A 250 -38.73 -8.27 18.53
CA MET A 250 -39.53 -7.07 18.19
C MET A 250 -41.03 -7.35 18.25
N TYR A 251 -41.52 -8.41 17.59
CA TYR A 251 -42.93 -8.73 17.59
C TYR A 251 -43.41 -9.18 18.97
N THR A 252 -42.58 -9.90 19.74
CA THR A 252 -42.89 -10.25 21.14
C THR A 252 -43.05 -8.98 21.97
N ALA A 253 -42.14 -8.01 21.83
CA ALA A 253 -42.25 -6.72 22.52
C ALA A 253 -43.55 -5.98 22.14
N ILE A 254 -43.86 -5.92 20.82
CA ILE A 254 -45.11 -5.28 20.31
C ILE A 254 -46.36 -5.95 20.95
N VAL A 255 -46.44 -7.29 20.93
CA VAL A 255 -47.55 -8.03 21.51
C VAL A 255 -47.69 -7.76 22.99
N CYS A 256 -46.60 -7.79 23.77
CA CYS A 256 -46.59 -7.46 25.19
C CYS A 256 -47.09 -6.02 25.45
N ILE A 257 -46.61 -5.07 24.68
CA ILE A 257 -46.99 -3.66 24.81
C ILE A 257 -48.47 -3.45 24.48
N LEU A 258 -48.97 -4.09 23.42
CA LEU A 258 -50.39 -4.02 23.07
C LEU A 258 -51.27 -4.68 24.16
N TRP A 259 -50.84 -5.80 24.71
CA TRP A 259 -51.56 -6.50 25.77
C TRP A 259 -51.63 -5.67 27.07
N PHE A 260 -50.49 -5.25 27.58
CA PHE A 260 -50.45 -4.47 28.83
C PHE A 260 -50.98 -3.05 28.64
N GLY A 261 -50.61 -2.39 27.52
CA GLY A 261 -51.07 -1.04 27.16
C GLY A 261 -52.57 -0.98 26.91
N GLY A 262 -53.14 -2.00 26.24
CA GLY A 262 -54.57 -2.15 26.08
C GLY A 262 -55.31 -2.25 27.40
N ASN A 263 -54.77 -3.03 28.36
CA ASN A 263 -55.34 -3.08 29.73
C ASN A 263 -55.27 -1.72 30.44
N TYR A 264 -54.17 -0.96 30.28
CA TYR A 264 -54.04 0.39 30.86
C TYR A 264 -55.01 1.40 30.23
N ILE A 265 -55.36 1.25 28.96
CA ILE A 265 -56.37 2.07 28.29
C ILE A 265 -57.75 1.74 28.85
N LEU A 266 -58.11 0.45 29.05
CA LEU A 266 -59.38 0.04 29.60
C LEU A 266 -59.58 0.54 31.04
N VAL A 267 -58.50 0.63 31.81
CA VAL A 267 -58.54 1.17 33.20
C VAL A 267 -58.46 2.72 33.18
N GLY A 268 -58.29 3.36 32.05
CA GLY A 268 -58.21 4.82 31.91
C GLY A 268 -56.90 5.48 32.36
N THR A 269 -55.84 4.68 32.56
CA THR A 269 -54.52 5.19 32.99
C THR A 269 -53.56 5.52 31.83
N MET A 270 -53.96 5.23 30.59
CA MET A 270 -53.20 5.52 29.37
C MET A 270 -54.15 5.84 28.23
N SER A 271 -53.76 6.76 27.33
CA SER A 271 -54.49 7.06 26.10
C SER A 271 -54.06 6.20 24.91
N VAL A 272 -54.90 6.13 23.88
CA VAL A 272 -54.59 5.43 22.60
C VAL A 272 -53.41 6.06 21.89
N GLY A 273 -53.33 7.38 21.87
CA GLY A 273 -52.21 8.09 21.27
C GLY A 273 -50.90 7.85 22.01
N GLN A 274 -50.93 7.81 23.35
CA GLN A 274 -49.75 7.46 24.15
C GLN A 274 -49.23 6.04 23.83
N LEU A 275 -50.15 5.07 23.66
CA LEU A 275 -49.77 3.70 23.27
C LEU A 275 -49.13 3.68 21.87
N THR A 276 -49.68 4.44 20.91
CA THR A 276 -49.15 4.55 19.55
C THR A 276 -47.75 5.17 19.55
N ALA A 277 -47.55 6.24 20.32
CA ALA A 277 -46.23 6.86 20.47
C ALA A 277 -45.22 5.91 21.11
N PHE A 278 -45.66 5.17 22.14
CA PHE A 278 -44.83 4.18 22.82
C PHE A 278 -44.38 3.06 21.89
N LEU A 279 -45.26 2.52 21.03
CA LEU A 279 -44.90 1.55 20.00
C LEU A 279 -43.85 2.10 19.02
N SER A 280 -43.96 3.36 18.61
CA SER A 280 -42.99 4.02 17.75
C SER A 280 -41.60 4.09 18.39
N TYR A 281 -41.52 4.42 19.69
CA TYR A 281 -40.25 4.44 20.42
C TYR A 281 -39.65 3.05 20.57
N VAL A 282 -40.46 2.00 20.77
CA VAL A 282 -39.97 0.60 20.80
C VAL A 282 -39.25 0.26 19.53
N LEU A 283 -39.88 0.51 18.37
CA LEU A 283 -39.33 0.21 17.07
C LEU A 283 -38.01 0.96 16.84
N GLN A 284 -37.94 2.25 17.21
CA GLN A 284 -36.74 3.06 17.07
C GLN A 284 -35.59 2.54 17.95
N VAL A 285 -35.86 2.19 19.21
CA VAL A 285 -34.85 1.66 20.13
C VAL A 285 -34.32 0.31 19.67
N LEU A 286 -35.20 -0.62 19.32
CA LEU A 286 -34.81 -1.96 18.88
C LEU A 286 -34.01 -1.89 17.56
N ASN A 287 -34.43 -1.04 16.59
CA ASN A 287 -33.66 -0.78 15.37
C ASN A 287 -32.27 -0.18 15.66
N SER A 288 -32.19 0.70 16.67
CA SER A 288 -30.89 1.28 17.08
C SER A 288 -29.92 0.23 17.60
N VAL A 289 -30.40 -0.73 18.37
CA VAL A 289 -29.61 -1.88 18.88
C VAL A 289 -29.12 -2.74 17.69
N MET A 290 -29.99 -3.01 16.72
CA MET A 290 -29.63 -3.77 15.52
C MET A 290 -28.54 -3.04 14.68
N MET A 291 -28.71 -1.73 14.44
CA MET A 291 -27.72 -0.93 13.71
C MET A 291 -26.35 -0.91 14.42
N PHE A 292 -26.35 -0.84 15.76
CA PHE A 292 -25.12 -0.83 16.54
C PHE A 292 -24.34 -2.13 16.40
N SER A 293 -25.05 -3.28 16.31
CA SER A 293 -24.42 -4.58 16.07
C SER A 293 -23.61 -4.64 14.78
N GLY A 294 -24.07 -4.00 13.70
CA GLY A 294 -23.36 -3.94 12.42
C GLY A 294 -22.03 -3.21 12.47
N VAL A 295 -21.87 -2.26 13.40
CA VAL A 295 -20.62 -1.49 13.55
C VAL A 295 -19.45 -2.38 13.96
N PHE A 296 -19.68 -3.38 14.81
CA PHE A 296 -18.63 -4.27 15.31
C PHE A 296 -17.95 -5.07 14.18
N LEU A 297 -18.72 -5.56 13.22
CA LEU A 297 -18.18 -6.31 12.07
C LEU A 297 -17.31 -5.41 11.19
N GLN A 298 -17.79 -4.19 10.93
CA GLN A 298 -17.05 -3.20 10.13
C GLN A 298 -15.76 -2.76 10.84
N MET A 299 -15.82 -2.58 12.17
CA MET A 299 -14.68 -2.13 12.97
C MET A 299 -13.57 -3.18 13.05
N SER A 300 -13.92 -4.47 13.09
CA SER A 300 -12.92 -5.56 13.10
C SER A 300 -12.06 -5.58 11.83
N ARG A 301 -12.67 -5.35 10.65
CA ARG A 301 -11.94 -5.26 9.38
C ARG A 301 -11.04 -4.02 9.33
N SER A 302 -11.51 -2.89 9.81
CA SER A 302 -10.75 -1.65 9.81
C SER A 302 -9.54 -1.67 10.76
N LEU A 303 -9.58 -2.45 11.85
CA LEU A 303 -8.45 -2.62 12.76
C LEU A 303 -7.23 -3.28 12.08
N ALA A 304 -7.46 -4.28 11.23
CA ALA A 304 -6.37 -4.93 10.48
C ALA A 304 -5.71 -3.94 9.50
N SER A 305 -6.52 -3.20 8.74
CA SER A 305 -6.02 -2.16 7.83
C SER A 305 -5.31 -1.03 8.58
N ALA A 306 -5.86 -0.59 9.70
CA ALA A 306 -5.22 0.40 10.58
C ALA A 306 -3.84 -0.06 11.07
N ARG A 307 -3.68 -1.33 11.41
CA ARG A 307 -2.39 -1.88 11.82
C ARG A 307 -1.36 -1.83 10.69
N ARG A 308 -1.74 -2.25 9.47
CA ARG A 308 -0.85 -2.21 8.30
C ARG A 308 -0.43 -0.79 7.91
N ILE A 309 -1.37 0.16 7.92
CA ILE A 309 -1.09 1.58 7.69
C ILE A 309 -0.13 2.12 8.75
N ARG A 310 -0.36 1.79 10.02
CA ARG A 310 0.53 2.22 11.10
C ARG A 310 1.95 1.69 10.92
N GLU A 311 2.12 0.45 10.49
CA GLU A 311 3.44 -0.14 10.23
C GLU A 311 4.25 0.74 9.28
N VAL A 312 3.64 1.22 8.18
CA VAL A 312 4.29 2.16 7.25
C VAL A 312 4.58 3.52 7.91
N LEU A 313 3.59 4.09 8.61
CA LEU A 313 3.74 5.41 9.23
C LEU A 313 4.71 5.47 10.42
N THR A 314 5.03 4.33 11.03
CA THR A 314 5.95 4.24 12.17
C THR A 314 7.30 3.64 11.81
N GLU A 315 7.46 3.18 10.58
CA GLU A 315 8.74 2.72 10.08
C GLU A 315 9.69 3.91 9.99
N THR A 316 10.90 3.72 10.50
CA THR A 316 11.96 4.75 10.48
C THR A 316 13.07 4.28 9.55
N PRO A 317 13.60 5.16 8.69
CA PRO A 317 14.79 4.84 7.91
C PRO A 317 15.95 4.44 8.82
N ASP A 318 16.67 3.39 8.44
CA ASP A 318 17.87 2.94 9.15
C ASP A 318 19.07 3.86 8.84
N LEU A 319 19.05 4.49 7.65
CA LEU A 319 20.08 5.42 7.21
C LEU A 319 19.78 6.85 7.70
N ALA A 320 20.66 7.37 8.53
CA ALA A 320 20.61 8.76 8.97
C ALA A 320 21.89 9.50 8.59
N ASN A 321 21.76 10.79 8.26
CA ASN A 321 22.92 11.67 8.10
C ASN A 321 23.68 11.84 9.44
N ALA A 322 24.99 11.99 9.36
CA ALA A 322 25.80 12.37 10.51
C ALA A 322 25.35 13.74 11.05
N ALA A 323 25.71 14.05 12.31
CA ALA A 323 25.36 15.34 12.93
C ALA A 323 25.93 16.57 12.16
N ALA A 324 27.06 16.39 11.48
CA ALA A 324 27.67 17.39 10.60
C ALA A 324 28.12 16.71 9.30
N PRO A 325 27.19 16.43 8.36
CA PRO A 325 27.51 15.76 7.12
C PRO A 325 28.31 16.67 6.20
N VAL A 326 29.15 16.08 5.37
CA VAL A 326 29.93 16.80 4.35
C VAL A 326 29.25 16.67 3.00
N ASP A 327 29.10 17.77 2.29
CA ASP A 327 28.37 17.83 1.00
C ASP A 327 29.29 17.68 -0.22
N THR A 328 30.62 17.71 0.00
CA THR A 328 31.58 17.73 -1.10
C THR A 328 32.37 16.44 -1.15
N ILE A 329 32.32 15.75 -2.28
CA ILE A 329 33.11 14.56 -2.56
C ILE A 329 34.29 14.99 -3.42
N PRO A 330 35.55 14.85 -2.96
CA PRO A 330 36.71 15.40 -3.67
C PRO A 330 37.00 14.70 -4.98
N ASP A 331 36.99 13.37 -4.98
CA ASP A 331 37.32 12.54 -6.14
C ASP A 331 36.55 11.21 -6.11
N GLY A 332 36.84 10.33 -7.06
CA GLY A 332 36.20 9.01 -7.19
C GLY A 332 37.01 7.85 -6.61
N GLN A 333 38.00 8.07 -5.72
CA GLN A 333 38.67 6.99 -5.02
C GLN A 333 37.69 6.20 -4.15
N ILE A 334 37.81 4.85 -4.13
CA ILE A 334 36.95 4.00 -3.34
C ILE A 334 37.80 3.03 -2.56
N ASP A 335 37.55 2.92 -1.24
CA ASP A 335 38.23 1.98 -0.35
C ASP A 335 37.21 1.16 0.43
N PHE A 336 37.35 -0.15 0.38
CA PHE A 336 36.69 -1.09 1.28
C PHE A 336 37.72 -1.58 2.30
N ASP A 337 37.44 -1.43 3.58
CA ASP A 337 38.34 -1.75 4.68
C ASP A 337 37.64 -2.76 5.61
N HIS A 338 37.98 -4.05 5.44
CA HIS A 338 37.41 -5.21 6.15
C HIS A 338 35.86 -5.22 6.16
N VAL A 339 35.25 -4.97 4.99
CA VAL A 339 33.80 -4.80 4.87
C VAL A 339 33.09 -6.15 4.86
N SER A 340 32.14 -6.30 5.80
CA SER A 340 31.16 -7.39 5.79
C SER A 340 29.74 -6.83 5.77
N PHE A 341 28.81 -7.53 5.11
CA PHE A 341 27.43 -7.08 4.97
C PHE A 341 26.41 -8.22 5.01
N LYS A 342 25.27 -7.94 5.67
CA LYS A 342 24.07 -8.79 5.70
C LYS A 342 22.83 -7.97 5.38
N TYR A 343 21.96 -8.47 4.50
CA TYR A 343 20.64 -7.86 4.24
C TYR A 343 19.68 -7.98 5.44
N ASN A 344 19.86 -9.00 6.25
CA ASN A 344 19.06 -9.21 7.44
C ASN A 344 20.00 -9.56 8.61
N ALA A 345 19.89 -8.83 9.72
CA ALA A 345 20.68 -9.08 10.93
C ALA A 345 20.54 -10.50 11.49
N LYS A 346 19.43 -11.20 11.17
CA LYS A 346 19.19 -12.61 11.56
C LYS A 346 19.73 -13.63 10.57
N ALA A 347 20.28 -13.20 9.43
CA ALA A 347 20.84 -14.13 8.45
C ALA A 347 22.07 -14.83 9.02
N GLU A 348 22.16 -16.15 8.81
CA GLU A 348 23.32 -16.95 9.27
C GLU A 348 24.57 -16.61 8.47
N LYS A 349 24.45 -16.37 7.16
CA LYS A 349 25.58 -16.05 6.28
C LYS A 349 25.62 -14.57 5.94
N ASN A 350 26.85 -14.05 5.80
CA ASN A 350 27.08 -12.74 5.22
C ASN A 350 26.86 -12.80 3.71
N ALA A 351 26.31 -11.72 3.13
CA ALA A 351 26.31 -11.53 1.68
C ALA A 351 27.70 -11.11 1.17
N LEU A 352 28.42 -10.30 1.97
CA LEU A 352 29.83 -9.97 1.76
C LEU A 352 30.59 -10.25 3.05
N SER A 353 31.80 -10.82 2.94
CA SER A 353 32.64 -11.21 4.07
C SER A 353 34.07 -10.71 3.88
N ASP A 354 34.50 -9.82 4.77
CA ASP A 354 35.88 -9.34 4.91
C ASP A 354 36.48 -8.83 3.60
N ILE A 355 35.77 -7.93 2.92
CA ILE A 355 36.24 -7.31 1.66
C ILE A 355 37.22 -6.19 1.98
N THR A 356 38.45 -6.33 1.50
CA THR A 356 39.48 -5.28 1.51
C THR A 356 39.91 -5.01 0.07
N LEU A 357 39.58 -3.80 -0.45
CA LEU A 357 39.78 -3.44 -1.85
C LEU A 357 40.04 -1.95 -1.97
N HIS A 358 41.07 -1.59 -2.73
CA HIS A 358 41.41 -0.21 -3.07
C HIS A 358 41.19 0.04 -4.57
N ILE A 359 40.45 1.07 -4.92
CA ILE A 359 40.16 1.49 -6.28
C ILE A 359 40.63 2.95 -6.45
N PRO A 360 41.65 3.22 -7.26
CA PRO A 360 42.14 4.57 -7.51
C PRO A 360 41.10 5.45 -8.22
N ALA A 361 41.16 6.75 -7.98
CA ALA A 361 40.30 7.72 -8.66
C ALA A 361 40.57 7.68 -10.18
N GLY A 362 39.52 7.69 -10.99
CA GLY A 362 39.56 7.65 -12.44
C GLY A 362 39.77 6.26 -13.06
N ALA A 363 40.04 5.22 -12.25
CA ALA A 363 40.23 3.86 -12.74
C ALA A 363 38.95 3.26 -13.32
N THR A 364 39.10 2.40 -14.31
CA THR A 364 38.03 1.52 -14.83
C THR A 364 38.18 0.14 -14.19
N VAL A 365 37.19 -0.30 -13.45
CA VAL A 365 37.21 -1.57 -12.71
C VAL A 365 36.15 -2.52 -13.25
N GLY A 366 36.57 -3.70 -13.68
CA GLY A 366 35.66 -4.79 -14.03
C GLY A 366 35.38 -5.65 -12.79
N ILE A 367 34.12 -5.99 -12.55
CA ILE A 367 33.72 -6.89 -11.45
C ILE A 367 33.07 -8.12 -12.05
N ILE A 368 33.68 -9.29 -11.83
CA ILE A 368 33.20 -10.59 -12.33
C ILE A 368 33.02 -11.58 -11.19
N GLY A 369 32.33 -12.67 -11.47
CA GLY A 369 32.05 -13.75 -10.51
C GLY A 369 30.78 -14.50 -10.88
N GLY A 370 30.55 -15.63 -10.25
CA GLY A 370 29.36 -16.45 -10.45
C GLY A 370 28.03 -15.73 -10.14
N THR A 371 26.92 -16.33 -10.54
CA THR A 371 25.59 -15.85 -10.11
C THR A 371 25.48 -16.02 -8.60
N GLY A 372 25.07 -14.96 -7.91
CA GLY A 372 24.99 -14.97 -6.43
C GLY A 372 26.30 -14.61 -5.71
N ALA A 373 27.40 -14.32 -6.40
CA ALA A 373 28.69 -13.90 -5.80
C ALA A 373 28.65 -12.48 -5.13
N ALA A 374 27.50 -11.87 -4.98
CA ALA A 374 27.27 -10.58 -4.33
C ALA A 374 27.90 -9.36 -5.02
N LYS A 375 28.10 -9.40 -6.34
CA LYS A 375 28.65 -8.27 -7.13
C LYS A 375 27.81 -6.99 -7.00
N THR A 376 26.49 -7.08 -7.20
CA THR A 376 25.53 -5.98 -7.02
C THR A 376 25.56 -5.44 -5.59
N THR A 377 25.66 -6.33 -4.59
CA THR A 377 25.73 -5.94 -3.18
C THR A 377 26.95 -5.07 -2.89
N LEU A 378 28.13 -5.44 -3.45
CA LEU A 378 29.36 -4.67 -3.26
C LEU A 378 29.20 -3.24 -3.75
N VAL A 379 28.68 -3.05 -4.96
CA VAL A 379 28.56 -1.69 -5.55
C VAL A 379 27.46 -0.85 -4.93
N GLN A 380 26.45 -1.49 -4.34
CA GLN A 380 25.33 -0.79 -3.64
C GLN A 380 25.77 -0.13 -2.32
N LEU A 381 26.88 -0.57 -1.72
CA LEU A 381 27.45 0.05 -0.52
C LEU A 381 28.13 1.38 -0.84
N ILE A 382 28.60 1.61 -2.07
CA ILE A 382 29.32 2.84 -2.47
C ILE A 382 28.41 4.08 -2.42
N PRO A 383 27.20 4.10 -3.06
CA PRO A 383 26.25 5.21 -2.91
C PRO A 383 25.45 5.15 -1.60
N ARG A 384 25.88 4.31 -0.65
CA ARG A 384 25.21 4.11 0.64
C ARG A 384 23.72 3.81 0.46
N LEU A 385 23.38 2.82 -0.40
CA LEU A 385 22.01 2.28 -0.45
C LEU A 385 21.73 1.42 0.78
N TYR A 386 22.81 0.81 1.32
CA TYR A 386 22.87 0.09 2.59
C TYR A 386 24.13 0.50 3.34
N ASP A 387 24.11 0.41 4.66
CA ASP A 387 25.32 0.55 5.48
C ASP A 387 25.99 -0.83 5.67
N ALA A 388 27.32 -0.86 5.63
CA ALA A 388 28.10 -2.05 5.96
C ALA A 388 27.79 -2.52 7.38
N THR A 389 27.67 -3.82 7.60
CA THR A 389 27.46 -4.41 8.93
C THR A 389 28.74 -4.31 9.76
N GLU A 390 29.89 -4.56 9.13
CA GLU A 390 31.23 -4.42 9.73
C GLU A 390 32.17 -3.78 8.74
N GLY A 391 33.24 -3.16 9.23
CA GLY A 391 34.22 -2.46 8.40
C GLY A 391 33.75 -1.06 7.94
N THR A 392 34.47 -0.53 6.96
CA THR A 392 34.26 0.85 6.50
C THR A 392 34.36 0.94 4.98
N VAL A 393 33.38 1.56 4.34
CA VAL A 393 33.43 1.96 2.92
C VAL A 393 33.78 3.45 2.85
N ARG A 394 34.79 3.82 2.06
CA ARG A 394 35.21 5.21 1.88
C ARG A 394 35.11 5.60 0.39
N VAL A 395 34.71 6.84 0.16
CA VAL A 395 34.71 7.48 -1.15
C VAL A 395 35.44 8.80 -1.02
N GLY A 396 36.41 9.08 -1.92
CA GLY A 396 37.25 10.26 -1.80
C GLY A 396 38.00 10.35 -0.46
N GLY A 397 38.46 9.19 0.08
CA GLY A 397 39.21 9.06 1.33
C GLY A 397 38.38 9.19 2.61
N ARG A 398 37.05 9.43 2.55
CA ARG A 398 36.18 9.60 3.72
C ARG A 398 35.12 8.49 3.78
N ASP A 399 34.79 8.04 5.01
CA ASP A 399 33.69 7.12 5.26
C ASP A 399 32.36 7.64 4.67
N VAL A 400 31.64 6.79 3.91
CA VAL A 400 30.36 7.15 3.30
C VAL A 400 29.31 7.60 4.30
N ARG A 401 29.40 7.15 5.56
CA ARG A 401 28.52 7.57 6.66
C ARG A 401 28.75 9.02 7.12
N GLY A 402 29.88 9.62 6.77
CA GLY A 402 30.21 11.00 7.08
C GLY A 402 29.73 12.03 6.06
N TYR A 403 29.21 11.59 4.92
CA TYR A 403 28.62 12.48 3.91
C TYR A 403 27.12 12.70 4.10
N ASP A 404 26.62 13.82 3.55
CA ASP A 404 25.19 13.92 3.24
C ASP A 404 24.81 12.85 2.21
N VAL A 405 23.75 12.09 2.49
CA VAL A 405 23.35 10.97 1.64
C VAL A 405 22.97 11.42 0.22
N ASN A 406 22.35 12.60 0.08
CA ASN A 406 21.99 13.13 -1.23
C ASN A 406 23.22 13.55 -2.02
N ALA A 407 24.15 14.29 -1.36
CA ALA A 407 25.40 14.72 -1.98
C ALA A 407 26.25 13.52 -2.42
N LEU A 408 26.33 12.46 -1.60
CA LEU A 408 27.01 11.21 -1.99
C LEU A 408 26.34 10.56 -3.19
N ARG A 409 25.02 10.43 -3.18
CA ARG A 409 24.25 9.83 -4.29
C ARG A 409 24.28 10.68 -5.55
N ASP A 410 24.47 11.99 -5.45
CA ASP A 410 24.67 12.86 -6.60
C ASP A 410 26.06 12.67 -7.22
N ALA A 411 27.08 12.44 -6.42
CA ALA A 411 28.44 12.16 -6.87
C ALA A 411 28.62 10.72 -7.40
N VAL A 412 27.74 9.78 -7.03
CA VAL A 412 27.79 8.39 -7.48
C VAL A 412 26.61 8.09 -8.39
N GLY A 413 26.86 7.98 -9.68
CA GLY A 413 25.88 7.55 -10.68
C GLY A 413 25.82 6.03 -10.75
N ILE A 414 24.62 5.46 -10.67
CA ILE A 414 24.40 4.01 -10.82
C ILE A 414 23.36 3.73 -11.91
N VAL A 415 23.71 2.86 -12.84
CA VAL A 415 22.79 2.25 -13.81
C VAL A 415 22.44 0.87 -13.30
N LEU A 416 21.21 0.71 -12.81
CA LEU A 416 20.72 -0.51 -12.18
C LEU A 416 20.48 -1.61 -13.23
N GLN A 417 20.54 -2.87 -12.81
CA GLN A 417 20.24 -4.05 -13.63
C GLN A 417 18.84 -3.98 -14.26
N LYS A 418 17.83 -3.51 -13.52
CA LYS A 418 16.49 -3.22 -14.06
C LYS A 418 16.42 -1.80 -14.56
N ASN A 419 16.39 -1.63 -15.88
CA ASN A 419 16.29 -0.32 -16.54
C ASN A 419 14.86 0.20 -16.46
N LEU A 420 14.59 1.07 -15.48
CA LEU A 420 13.28 1.66 -15.25
C LEU A 420 13.21 3.07 -15.87
N LEU A 421 12.19 3.26 -16.71
CA LEU A 421 11.79 4.55 -17.23
C LEU A 421 10.41 4.93 -16.69
N PHE A 422 10.21 6.20 -16.42
CA PHE A 422 8.93 6.73 -15.97
C PHE A 422 8.03 7.07 -17.17
N SER A 423 6.71 7.08 -16.93
CA SER A 423 5.76 7.61 -17.92
C SER A 423 6.06 9.08 -18.21
N GLY A 424 5.84 9.48 -19.45
CA GLY A 424 6.18 10.81 -19.95
C GLY A 424 7.19 10.75 -21.11
N THR A 425 7.76 11.88 -21.47
CA THR A 425 8.67 11.98 -22.61
C THR A 425 10.09 11.47 -22.29
N ILE A 426 10.87 11.22 -23.32
CA ILE A 426 12.30 10.92 -23.18
C ILE A 426 13.01 12.10 -22.49
N ARG A 427 12.68 13.32 -22.85
CA ARG A 427 13.16 14.57 -22.23
C ARG A 427 12.94 14.56 -20.72
N ASP A 428 11.71 14.27 -20.29
CA ASP A 428 11.36 14.21 -18.85
C ASP A 428 12.20 13.17 -18.13
N ASN A 429 12.39 12.00 -18.73
CA ASN A 429 13.20 10.94 -18.16
C ASN A 429 14.69 11.28 -18.06
N LEU A 430 15.25 11.95 -19.05
CA LEU A 430 16.65 12.40 -19.04
C LEU A 430 16.88 13.50 -17.98
N LYS A 431 15.93 14.42 -17.83
CA LYS A 431 15.99 15.49 -16.83
C LYS A 431 15.95 15.00 -15.37
N TRP A 432 15.65 13.74 -15.11
CA TRP A 432 15.88 13.14 -13.80
C TRP A 432 17.37 13.09 -13.41
N GLY A 433 18.27 13.05 -14.40
CA GLY A 433 19.71 13.14 -14.16
C GLY A 433 20.16 14.56 -13.82
N ASN A 434 19.63 15.55 -14.54
CA ASN A 434 19.85 16.98 -14.29
C ASN A 434 18.62 17.77 -14.75
N PRO A 435 17.81 18.33 -13.82
CA PRO A 435 16.60 19.10 -14.15
C PRO A 435 16.88 20.34 -15.01
N ASP A 436 18.06 20.94 -14.86
CA ASP A 436 18.48 22.17 -15.53
C ASP A 436 19.22 21.93 -16.85
N ALA A 437 19.37 20.66 -17.28
CA ALA A 437 20.03 20.30 -18.51
C ALA A 437 19.38 20.95 -19.73
N THR A 438 20.21 21.55 -20.57
CA THR A 438 19.81 22.11 -21.88
C THR A 438 19.60 20.99 -22.91
N ASP A 439 18.94 21.29 -24.03
CA ASP A 439 18.75 20.30 -25.09
C ASP A 439 20.11 19.82 -25.65
N ASP A 440 21.09 20.68 -25.71
CA ASP A 440 22.46 20.31 -26.15
C ASP A 440 23.11 19.30 -25.19
N ASP A 441 22.90 19.48 -23.86
CA ASP A 441 23.37 18.54 -22.84
C ASP A 441 22.67 17.19 -22.96
N LEU A 442 21.34 17.21 -23.16
CA LEU A 442 20.55 16.01 -23.37
C LEU A 442 21.02 15.22 -24.58
N TRP A 443 21.23 15.89 -25.71
CA TRP A 443 21.75 15.26 -26.93
C TRP A 443 23.21 14.80 -26.77
N ALA A 444 24.04 15.53 -26.04
CA ALA A 444 25.42 15.12 -25.75
C ALA A 444 25.45 13.82 -24.93
N ALA A 445 24.63 13.73 -23.89
CA ALA A 445 24.47 12.51 -23.09
C ALA A 445 23.91 11.34 -23.92
N CYS A 446 22.93 11.61 -24.79
CA CYS A 446 22.39 10.60 -25.70
C CYS A 446 23.44 10.09 -26.69
N ARG A 447 24.31 10.96 -27.25
CA ARG A 447 25.44 10.53 -28.10
C ARG A 447 26.43 9.67 -27.33
N ALA A 448 26.80 10.05 -26.11
CA ALA A 448 27.69 9.26 -25.27
C ALA A 448 27.14 7.86 -24.94
N ALA A 449 25.80 7.75 -24.78
CA ALA A 449 25.09 6.49 -24.56
C ALA A 449 24.66 5.79 -25.85
N ARG A 450 25.03 6.28 -27.04
CA ARG A 450 24.57 5.77 -28.35
C ARG A 450 23.06 5.75 -28.52
N ALA A 451 22.33 6.58 -27.77
CA ALA A 451 20.88 6.69 -27.87
C ALA A 451 20.45 7.56 -29.07
N ASP A 452 21.27 8.45 -29.52
CA ASP A 452 21.06 9.33 -30.69
C ASP A 452 20.76 8.55 -31.98
N GLU A 453 21.31 7.35 -32.14
CA GLU A 453 21.11 6.48 -33.31
C GLU A 453 19.62 6.11 -33.51
N PHE A 454 18.87 5.86 -32.45
CA PHE A 454 17.45 5.56 -32.58
C PHE A 454 16.58 6.80 -32.38
N LEU A 455 17.00 7.75 -31.54
CA LEU A 455 16.26 8.99 -31.28
C LEU A 455 16.10 9.83 -32.55
N SER A 456 17.13 9.89 -33.39
CA SER A 456 17.08 10.60 -34.66
C SER A 456 16.09 10.03 -35.67
N ARG A 457 15.63 8.78 -35.46
CA ARG A 457 14.63 8.11 -36.30
C ARG A 457 13.20 8.23 -35.72
N MET A 458 13.06 8.72 -34.50
CA MET A 458 11.77 8.94 -33.89
C MET A 458 11.19 10.28 -34.35
N PRO A 459 9.89 10.32 -34.74
CA PRO A 459 9.28 11.55 -35.26
C PRO A 459 9.38 12.74 -34.30
N ASP A 460 9.18 12.47 -33.00
CA ASP A 460 9.15 13.49 -31.96
C ASP A 460 10.47 13.60 -31.18
N GLY A 461 11.53 12.85 -31.57
CA GLY A 461 12.84 12.90 -30.95
C GLY A 461 12.81 12.79 -29.43
N LEU A 462 13.32 13.81 -28.72
CA LEU A 462 13.32 13.86 -27.26
C LEU A 462 11.92 13.97 -26.63
N ASP A 463 10.92 14.43 -27.38
CA ASP A 463 9.55 14.61 -26.90
C ASP A 463 8.67 13.37 -27.16
N THR A 464 9.26 12.28 -27.64
CA THR A 464 8.59 10.98 -27.80
C THR A 464 8.11 10.45 -26.46
N ASP A 465 6.81 10.09 -26.38
CA ASP A 465 6.20 9.49 -25.18
C ASP A 465 6.65 8.03 -25.02
N LEU A 466 7.15 7.72 -23.84
CA LEU A 466 7.65 6.40 -23.48
C LEU A 466 6.56 5.42 -23.03
N GLY A 467 5.38 5.92 -22.65
CA GLY A 467 4.33 5.11 -22.02
C GLY A 467 4.73 4.59 -20.64
N GLN A 468 3.84 3.84 -20.01
CA GLN A 468 4.06 3.30 -18.67
C GLN A 468 5.25 2.31 -18.64
N GLY A 469 6.26 2.60 -17.82
CA GLY A 469 7.46 1.76 -17.70
C GLY A 469 8.30 1.70 -18.99
N GLY A 470 8.13 2.65 -19.90
CA GLY A 470 8.86 2.69 -21.18
C GLY A 470 8.43 1.58 -22.16
N CYS A 471 7.13 1.20 -22.20
CA CYS A 471 6.66 0.11 -23.05
C CYS A 471 6.85 0.37 -24.56
N ASN A 472 7.04 1.62 -24.97
CA ASN A 472 7.20 2.03 -26.36
C ASN A 472 8.64 1.90 -26.89
N VAL A 473 9.59 1.44 -26.06
CA VAL A 473 11.00 1.28 -26.43
C VAL A 473 11.53 -0.10 -26.06
N SER A 474 12.49 -0.60 -26.85
CA SER A 474 13.12 -1.91 -26.63
C SER A 474 14.00 -1.91 -25.36
N GLY A 475 14.36 -3.10 -24.85
CA GLY A 475 15.22 -3.25 -23.68
C GLY A 475 16.57 -2.53 -23.84
N GLY A 476 17.23 -2.67 -24.99
CA GLY A 476 18.49 -1.99 -25.27
C GLY A 476 18.34 -0.46 -25.41
N GLN A 477 17.19 0.02 -25.91
CA GLN A 477 16.89 1.46 -25.95
C GLN A 477 16.65 2.01 -24.54
N LYS A 478 15.88 1.30 -23.68
CA LYS A 478 15.72 1.67 -22.26
C LYS A 478 17.06 1.81 -21.56
N GLN A 479 17.92 0.83 -21.77
CA GLN A 479 19.25 0.79 -21.16
C GLN A 479 20.08 2.00 -21.56
N ARG A 480 20.15 2.33 -22.87
CA ARG A 480 20.88 3.51 -23.37
C ARG A 480 20.31 4.82 -22.81
N LEU A 481 19.00 4.94 -22.67
CA LEU A 481 18.38 6.11 -22.02
C LEU A 481 18.71 6.19 -20.51
N CYS A 482 18.75 5.06 -19.80
CA CYS A 482 19.18 5.04 -18.40
C CYS A 482 20.66 5.42 -18.24
N ILE A 483 21.53 5.00 -19.16
CA ILE A 483 22.94 5.42 -19.20
C ILE A 483 23.03 6.94 -19.44
N ALA A 484 22.34 7.47 -20.47
CA ALA A 484 22.32 8.90 -20.77
C ALA A 484 21.83 9.73 -19.55
N ARG A 485 20.75 9.29 -18.90
CA ARG A 485 20.24 9.91 -17.67
C ARG A 485 21.28 9.96 -16.55
N THR A 486 22.05 8.87 -16.37
CA THR A 486 23.07 8.80 -15.33
C THR A 486 24.28 9.68 -15.66
N LEU A 487 24.67 9.80 -16.93
CA LEU A 487 25.75 10.67 -17.38
C LEU A 487 25.45 12.17 -17.16
N LEU A 488 24.19 12.58 -17.26
CA LEU A 488 23.76 13.97 -17.01
C LEU A 488 23.95 14.42 -15.55
N LYS A 489 24.17 13.52 -14.60
CA LYS A 489 24.54 13.85 -13.22
C LYS A 489 25.98 14.34 -13.08
N HIS A 490 26.83 14.16 -14.08
CA HIS A 490 28.29 14.41 -14.03
C HIS A 490 28.95 13.78 -12.78
N PRO A 491 28.76 12.47 -12.54
CA PRO A 491 29.20 11.82 -11.33
C PRO A 491 30.72 11.70 -11.23
N LYS A 492 31.27 11.58 -10.00
CA LYS A 492 32.67 11.23 -9.73
C LYS A 492 32.92 9.72 -9.86
N VAL A 493 31.91 8.93 -9.54
CA VAL A 493 31.90 7.46 -9.65
C VAL A 493 30.71 7.04 -10.50
N LEU A 494 30.93 6.17 -11.48
CA LEU A 494 29.91 5.65 -12.38
C LEU A 494 29.87 4.12 -12.28
N ILE A 495 28.71 3.57 -11.90
CA ILE A 495 28.51 2.15 -11.67
C ILE A 495 27.55 1.60 -12.73
N PHE A 496 27.95 0.54 -13.40
CA PHE A 496 27.14 -0.23 -14.34
C PHE A 496 26.88 -1.62 -13.76
N ASP A 497 25.67 -1.86 -13.25
CA ASP A 497 25.29 -3.13 -12.67
C ASP A 497 24.61 -4.00 -13.73
N ASP A 498 25.41 -4.86 -14.39
CA ASP A 498 25.01 -5.77 -15.51
C ASP A 498 24.19 -5.05 -16.60
N SER A 499 24.44 -3.76 -16.74
CA SER A 499 23.61 -2.85 -17.52
C SER A 499 24.02 -2.76 -19.01
N THR A 500 24.91 -3.64 -19.49
CA THR A 500 25.28 -3.76 -20.92
C THR A 500 24.81 -5.08 -21.54
N SER A 501 24.22 -5.98 -20.78
CA SER A 501 23.82 -7.32 -21.23
C SER A 501 22.70 -7.35 -22.29
N ALA A 502 21.88 -6.29 -22.36
CA ALA A 502 20.76 -6.18 -23.31
C ALA A 502 21.11 -5.37 -24.60
N VAL A 503 22.34 -4.89 -24.73
CA VAL A 503 22.83 -4.19 -25.93
C VAL A 503 23.69 -5.13 -26.79
N ASP A 504 23.68 -4.92 -28.08
CA ASP A 504 24.58 -5.63 -28.99
C ASP A 504 26.05 -5.23 -28.78
N THR A 505 26.98 -6.10 -29.16
CA THR A 505 28.42 -5.97 -28.91
C THR A 505 29.01 -4.69 -29.53
N ALA A 506 28.49 -4.26 -30.69
CA ALA A 506 28.98 -3.04 -31.37
C ALA A 506 28.58 -1.78 -30.59
N THR A 507 27.33 -1.71 -30.15
CA THR A 507 26.81 -0.62 -29.32
C THR A 507 27.51 -0.57 -27.96
N GLU A 508 27.74 -1.73 -27.33
CA GLU A 508 28.49 -1.83 -26.05
C GLU A 508 29.92 -1.29 -26.21
N SER A 509 30.62 -1.68 -27.29
CA SER A 509 31.96 -1.18 -27.59
C SER A 509 31.97 0.35 -27.80
N GLY A 510 30.96 0.90 -28.50
CA GLY A 510 30.80 2.34 -28.68
C GLY A 510 30.57 3.10 -27.38
N ILE A 511 29.72 2.56 -26.47
CA ILE A 511 29.49 3.14 -25.15
C ILE A 511 30.78 3.11 -24.32
N ARG A 512 31.52 2.00 -24.30
CA ARG A 512 32.82 1.91 -23.61
C ARG A 512 33.83 2.92 -24.12
N HIS A 513 33.92 3.11 -25.43
CA HIS A 513 34.80 4.10 -26.01
C HIS A 513 34.44 5.54 -25.60
N ALA A 514 33.14 5.88 -25.59
CA ALA A 514 32.67 7.17 -25.12
C ALA A 514 32.96 7.37 -23.60
N LEU A 515 32.79 6.33 -22.79
CA LEU A 515 33.11 6.37 -21.37
C LEU A 515 34.62 6.48 -21.09
N ALA A 516 35.47 5.91 -21.92
CA ALA A 516 36.92 6.05 -21.80
C ALA A 516 37.36 7.51 -21.89
N GLY A 517 36.65 8.35 -22.65
CA GLY A 517 36.87 9.80 -22.71
C GLY A 517 36.60 10.56 -21.40
N LEU A 518 35.93 9.94 -20.43
CA LEU A 518 35.65 10.52 -19.10
C LEU A 518 36.79 10.18 -18.11
N GLY A 519 38.00 10.68 -18.38
CA GLY A 519 39.23 10.28 -17.68
C GLY A 519 39.27 10.49 -16.17
N SER A 520 38.53 11.47 -15.63
CA SER A 520 38.49 11.76 -14.19
C SER A 520 37.41 10.99 -13.41
N VAL A 521 36.56 10.23 -14.09
CA VAL A 521 35.46 9.49 -13.49
C VAL A 521 35.88 8.05 -13.21
N THR A 522 35.73 7.58 -11.99
CA THR A 522 35.93 6.16 -11.63
C THR A 522 34.76 5.32 -12.15
N LYS A 523 35.04 4.24 -12.86
CA LYS A 523 34.01 3.41 -13.52
C LYS A 523 34.07 2.00 -12.95
N LEU A 524 32.93 1.51 -12.47
CA LEU A 524 32.77 0.13 -12.04
C LEU A 524 31.79 -0.57 -12.99
N ILE A 525 32.23 -1.65 -13.60
CA ILE A 525 31.45 -2.40 -14.59
C ILE A 525 31.27 -3.81 -14.07
N ILE A 526 30.07 -4.12 -13.60
CA ILE A 526 29.69 -5.52 -13.33
C ILE A 526 29.30 -6.14 -14.66
N ALA A 527 29.99 -7.20 -15.05
CA ALA A 527 29.71 -7.89 -16.29
C ALA A 527 29.71 -9.43 -16.09
N GLN A 528 28.90 -10.07 -16.91
CA GLN A 528 28.90 -11.54 -17.03
C GLN A 528 29.88 -12.01 -18.10
N ARG A 529 30.23 -11.14 -19.05
CA ARG A 529 31.17 -11.45 -20.13
C ARG A 529 32.53 -10.84 -19.84
N ILE A 530 33.59 -11.65 -19.96
CA ILE A 530 34.98 -11.17 -19.80
C ILE A 530 35.31 -10.11 -20.85
N THR A 531 34.82 -10.25 -22.09
CA THR A 531 35.02 -9.28 -23.16
C THR A 531 34.58 -7.86 -22.81
N SER A 532 33.65 -7.70 -21.88
CA SER A 532 33.16 -6.40 -21.41
C SER A 532 34.12 -5.72 -20.43
N VAL A 533 35.01 -6.45 -19.78
CA VAL A 533 35.92 -5.94 -18.74
C VAL A 533 37.40 -6.22 -19.00
N GLN A 534 37.76 -6.94 -20.06
CA GLN A 534 39.15 -7.29 -20.33
C GLN A 534 40.08 -6.07 -20.55
N SER A 535 39.53 -4.93 -20.95
CA SER A 535 40.25 -3.66 -21.10
C SER A 535 40.22 -2.76 -19.87
N ALA A 536 39.71 -3.25 -18.74
CA ALA A 536 39.69 -2.53 -17.49
C ALA A 536 41.09 -2.43 -16.87
N ASP A 537 41.36 -1.31 -16.18
CA ASP A 537 42.61 -1.11 -15.46
C ASP A 537 42.80 -2.13 -14.32
N LEU A 538 41.68 -2.57 -13.74
CA LEU A 538 41.63 -3.53 -12.66
C LEU A 538 40.43 -4.46 -12.83
N ILE A 539 40.60 -5.75 -12.62
CA ILE A 539 39.52 -6.73 -12.61
C ILE A 539 39.46 -7.34 -11.20
N VAL A 540 38.27 -7.34 -10.63
CA VAL A 540 37.94 -7.88 -9.31
C VAL A 540 37.13 -9.14 -9.50
N ILE A 541 37.57 -10.26 -8.92
CA ILE A 541 36.86 -11.52 -8.93
C ILE A 541 36.23 -11.74 -7.57
N LEU A 542 34.90 -11.86 -7.54
CA LEU A 542 34.15 -12.22 -6.34
C LEU A 542 33.68 -13.67 -6.42
N ASP A 543 33.89 -14.40 -5.34
CA ASP A 543 33.39 -15.77 -5.16
C ASP A 543 32.78 -15.94 -3.76
N ASP A 544 31.54 -16.46 -3.70
CA ASP A 544 30.73 -16.64 -2.47
C ASP A 544 30.83 -15.46 -1.47
N GLY A 545 30.71 -14.23 -1.99
CA GLY A 545 30.74 -13.00 -1.19
C GLY A 545 32.11 -12.61 -0.64
N ARG A 546 33.20 -13.18 -1.17
CA ARG A 546 34.58 -12.87 -0.81
C ARG A 546 35.37 -12.34 -2.01
N LEU A 547 36.39 -11.55 -1.73
CA LEU A 547 37.36 -11.16 -2.72
C LEU A 547 38.29 -12.36 -3.01
N HIS A 548 38.20 -12.92 -4.23
CA HIS A 548 39.03 -14.06 -4.63
C HIS A 548 40.35 -13.58 -5.21
N ALA A 549 40.34 -12.72 -6.21
CA ALA A 549 41.55 -12.18 -6.84
C ALA A 549 41.31 -10.75 -7.40
N VAL A 550 42.41 -10.03 -7.53
CA VAL A 550 42.43 -8.67 -8.13
C VAL A 550 43.67 -8.57 -9.00
N GLY A 551 43.53 -8.08 -10.22
CA GLY A 551 44.65 -7.88 -11.13
C GLY A 551 44.19 -7.37 -12.50
N THR A 552 45.14 -7.23 -13.42
CA THR A 552 44.84 -6.94 -14.83
C THR A 552 44.40 -8.21 -15.57
N HIS A 553 43.86 -8.06 -16.77
CA HIS A 553 43.47 -9.20 -17.61
C HIS A 553 44.63 -10.23 -17.78
N ASP A 554 45.80 -9.73 -18.13
CA ASP A 554 46.98 -10.60 -18.42
C ASP A 554 47.47 -11.30 -17.16
N GLU A 555 47.48 -10.61 -16.00
CA GLU A 555 47.88 -11.18 -14.72
C GLU A 555 46.96 -12.29 -14.26
N LEU A 556 45.63 -12.04 -14.37
CA LEU A 556 44.60 -13.02 -13.94
C LEU A 556 44.58 -14.20 -14.93
N LEU A 557 44.72 -13.97 -16.22
CA LEU A 557 44.77 -15.03 -17.22
C LEU A 557 46.00 -15.95 -17.02
N ALA A 558 47.11 -15.39 -16.52
CA ALA A 558 48.31 -16.16 -16.24
C ALA A 558 48.28 -16.93 -14.92
N LYS A 559 47.57 -16.44 -13.87
CA LYS A 559 47.73 -16.93 -12.49
C LYS A 559 46.44 -17.44 -11.86
N ASP A 560 45.26 -17.03 -12.31
CA ASP A 560 43.99 -17.32 -11.63
C ASP A 560 43.17 -18.40 -12.36
N THR A 561 42.91 -19.51 -11.70
CA THR A 561 42.22 -20.65 -12.28
C THR A 561 40.75 -20.36 -12.58
N ILE A 562 40.04 -19.61 -11.71
CA ILE A 562 38.63 -19.25 -11.90
C ILE A 562 38.51 -18.33 -13.13
N TYR A 563 39.41 -17.35 -13.25
CA TYR A 563 39.42 -16.46 -14.40
C TYR A 563 39.68 -17.21 -15.71
N GLN A 564 40.63 -18.12 -15.72
CA GLN A 564 40.94 -18.99 -16.86
C GLN A 564 39.75 -19.84 -17.28
N GLU A 565 39.08 -20.48 -16.32
CA GLU A 565 37.89 -21.30 -16.59
C GLU A 565 36.76 -20.48 -17.22
N ILE A 566 36.45 -19.30 -16.68
CA ILE A 566 35.43 -18.41 -17.23
C ILE A 566 35.82 -17.94 -18.64
N TYR A 567 37.09 -17.54 -18.83
CA TYR A 567 37.60 -17.10 -20.12
C TYR A 567 37.51 -18.20 -21.19
N HIS A 568 38.02 -19.39 -20.90
CA HIS A 568 37.99 -20.53 -21.82
C HIS A 568 36.57 -21.01 -22.12
N SER A 569 35.68 -20.99 -21.13
CA SER A 569 34.28 -21.35 -21.33
C SER A 569 33.57 -20.39 -22.30
N GLN A 570 33.85 -19.09 -22.18
CA GLN A 570 33.23 -18.08 -23.05
C GLN A 570 33.83 -18.05 -24.46
N MET A 571 35.11 -18.31 -24.61
CA MET A 571 35.78 -18.37 -25.93
C MET A 571 35.40 -19.63 -26.73
N LYS A 572 35.27 -20.80 -26.06
CA LYS A 572 34.81 -22.02 -26.75
C LYS A 572 33.34 -21.93 -27.21
N GLY A 573 32.49 -21.22 -26.48
CA GLY A 573 31.10 -20.97 -26.90
C GLY A 573 31.00 -20.05 -28.14
N GLY A 574 31.90 -19.10 -28.29
CA GLY A 574 31.94 -18.18 -29.46
C GLY A 574 32.37 -18.85 -30.78
N ASP A 575 33.24 -19.85 -30.70
CA ASP A 575 33.70 -20.60 -31.90
C ASP A 575 32.61 -21.56 -32.42
N ALA A 576 31.80 -22.15 -31.52
CA ALA A 576 30.70 -23.05 -31.89
C ALA A 576 29.56 -22.33 -32.63
N ASP A 577 29.23 -21.11 -32.23
CA ASP A 577 28.23 -20.28 -32.93
C ASP A 577 28.74 -19.74 -34.29
N GLY A 578 30.04 -19.50 -34.42
CA GLY A 578 30.66 -19.07 -35.69
C GLY A 578 30.66 -20.16 -36.78
N GLU A 579 30.75 -21.44 -36.41
CA GLU A 579 30.69 -22.56 -37.36
C GLU A 579 29.23 -22.91 -37.76
N ALA A 580 28.25 -22.66 -36.87
CA ALA A 580 26.83 -22.88 -37.18
C ALA A 580 26.25 -21.86 -38.17
N ILE A 581 26.82 -20.65 -38.26
CA ILE A 581 26.40 -19.61 -39.19
C ILE A 581 27.08 -19.80 -40.61
N ARG A 582 28.11 -20.62 -40.71
CA ARG A 582 28.80 -20.91 -41.98
C ARG A 582 28.34 -22.20 -42.65
N ARG A 583 27.38 -22.91 -42.10
CA ARG A 583 26.67 -24.03 -42.72
C ARG A 583 25.19 -23.63 -42.97
#